data_b4d557e36a6922bb718f1e06bf532b06
#
_entry.id   b4d557e36a6922bb718f1e06bf532b06
#
_cell.length_a   1.000
_cell.length_b   1.000
_cell.length_c   1.000
_cell.angle_alpha   90.00
_cell.angle_beta   90.00
_cell.angle_gamma   90.00
#
_symmetry.space_group_name_H-M   'P 1'
#
loop_
_entity.id
_entity.type
_entity.pdbx_description
1 polymer ?
#
loop_
_entity_poly.entity_id
_entity_poly.type
_entity_poly.pdbx_seq_one_letter_code
_entity_poly.pdbx_strand_id
1 'polypeptide(L)'
;MYLEIVKKIRAIIVADGLKAGDKIPSERELSDRLNVGRSSVREALRALELLGLIETRRGEGTFIKDFKEHHLVELLGTFILEQDKTKYDLLETKLEIEKSCIQLFMKKASVKDYENLREILSAPTSRTELFKAIVTIVDNSLMLRIWTLVNSYARIISEDNMIESGVLEELLETMREKQAEQVIKLYEKHFTEIVDKK
;
A
#
# COMPACT_ATOMS: atom_id res chain seq x y z
N MET A 1 24.76 9.58 -10.20
CA MET A 1 24.83 10.96 -9.66
C MET A 1 23.50 11.43 -9.05
N TYR A 2 22.37 11.46 -9.78
CA TYR A 2 21.09 11.96 -9.21
C TYR A 2 20.55 11.12 -8.04
N LEU A 3 20.66 9.78 -8.06
CA LEU A 3 20.24 8.88 -6.97
C LEU A 3 20.95 9.17 -5.64
N GLU A 4 22.19 9.64 -5.72
CA GLU A 4 22.96 10.00 -4.53
C GLU A 4 22.42 11.30 -3.90
N ILE A 5 22.01 12.25 -4.75
CA ILE A 5 21.37 13.48 -4.30
C ILE A 5 19.99 13.18 -3.68
N VAL A 6 19.22 12.29 -4.29
CA VAL A 6 17.94 11.80 -3.73
C VAL A 6 18.13 11.21 -2.32
N LYS A 7 19.16 10.36 -2.14
CA LYS A 7 19.49 9.80 -0.81
C LYS A 7 19.85 10.89 0.21
N LYS A 8 20.63 11.90 -0.21
CA LYS A 8 21.01 13.03 0.64
C LYS A 8 19.81 13.92 0.99
N ILE A 9 18.92 14.21 0.03
CA ILE A 9 17.66 14.93 0.29
C ILE A 9 16.81 14.15 1.31
N ARG A 10 16.68 12.83 1.16
CA ARG A 10 15.98 11.99 2.14
C ARG A 10 16.62 12.07 3.52
N ALA A 11 17.94 12.10 3.62
CA ALA A 11 18.64 12.24 4.90
C ALA A 11 18.33 13.59 5.56
N ILE A 12 18.23 14.69 4.77
CA ILE A 12 17.79 16.00 5.26
C ILE A 12 16.36 15.95 5.78
N ILE A 13 15.42 15.35 5.03
CA ILE A 13 14.02 15.19 5.44
C ILE A 13 13.93 14.49 6.80
N VAL A 14 14.70 13.41 6.98
CA VAL A 14 14.73 12.66 8.24
C VAL A 14 15.38 13.48 9.37
N ALA A 15 16.50 14.14 9.11
CA ALA A 15 17.23 14.95 10.09
C ALA A 15 16.42 16.16 10.57
N ASP A 16 15.65 16.78 9.65
CA ASP A 16 14.78 17.92 9.97
C ASP A 16 13.42 17.45 10.58
N GLY A 17 13.19 16.14 10.73
CA GLY A 17 11.97 15.57 11.32
C GLY A 17 10.70 15.79 10.50
N LEU A 18 10.84 16.06 9.18
CA LEU A 18 9.72 16.39 8.30
C LEU A 18 8.84 15.17 8.04
N LYS A 19 7.52 15.39 7.99
CA LYS A 19 6.47 14.38 7.81
C LYS A 19 5.66 14.67 6.54
N ALA A 20 4.78 13.75 6.18
CA ALA A 20 3.81 13.97 5.10
C ALA A 20 2.99 15.25 5.37
N GLY A 21 2.88 16.09 4.34
CA GLY A 21 2.28 17.42 4.41
C GLY A 21 3.26 18.56 4.73
N ASP A 22 4.45 18.26 5.24
CA ASP A 22 5.44 19.29 5.55
C ASP A 22 6.16 19.77 4.29
N LYS A 23 6.52 21.06 4.33
CA LYS A 23 7.30 21.70 3.27
C LYS A 23 8.76 21.33 3.42
N ILE A 24 9.38 20.88 2.30
CA ILE A 24 10.83 20.64 2.26
C ILE A 24 11.61 21.94 1.96
N PRO A 25 12.90 21.98 2.30
CA PRO A 25 13.74 23.13 1.93
C PRO A 25 13.71 23.40 0.43
N SER A 26 13.83 24.66 0.06
CA SER A 26 13.84 25.11 -1.35
C SER A 26 15.02 24.55 -2.13
N GLU A 27 14.93 24.55 -3.47
CA GLU A 27 16.05 24.16 -4.37
C GLU A 27 17.36 24.87 -3.98
N ARG A 28 17.28 26.14 -3.60
CA ARG A 28 18.44 26.93 -3.18
C ARG A 28 19.02 26.42 -1.88
N GLU A 29 18.21 26.26 -0.86
CA GLU A 29 18.64 25.76 0.45
C GLU A 29 19.20 24.34 0.35
N LEU A 30 18.57 23.45 -0.44
CA LEU A 30 19.10 22.11 -0.69
C LEU A 30 20.43 22.14 -1.43
N SER A 31 20.59 23.03 -2.43
CA SER A 31 21.84 23.22 -3.14
C SER A 31 22.97 23.65 -2.20
N ASP A 32 22.67 24.63 -1.32
CA ASP A 32 23.64 25.15 -0.35
C ASP A 32 23.99 24.07 0.71
N ARG A 33 22.99 23.37 1.28
CA ARG A 33 23.17 22.29 2.29
C ARG A 33 23.93 21.08 1.75
N LEU A 34 23.73 20.74 0.48
CA LEU A 34 24.32 19.55 -0.15
C LEU A 34 25.62 19.85 -0.88
N ASN A 35 25.95 21.13 -1.03
CA ASN A 35 27.10 21.61 -1.83
C ASN A 35 27.12 21.02 -3.26
N VAL A 36 25.96 21.10 -3.95
CA VAL A 36 25.76 20.63 -5.32
C VAL A 36 25.06 21.69 -6.17
N GLY A 37 25.17 21.60 -7.49
CA GLY A 37 24.51 22.53 -8.40
C GLY A 37 22.98 22.48 -8.29
N ARG A 38 22.29 23.63 -8.43
CA ARG A 38 20.83 23.73 -8.41
C ARG A 38 20.16 22.87 -9.49
N SER A 39 20.76 22.70 -10.66
CA SER A 39 20.26 21.81 -11.71
C SER A 39 20.16 20.37 -11.23
N SER A 40 21.18 19.88 -10.53
CA SER A 40 21.20 18.51 -10.00
C SER A 40 20.17 18.30 -8.87
N VAL A 41 19.94 19.32 -8.03
CA VAL A 41 18.87 19.31 -7.03
C VAL A 41 17.50 19.26 -7.71
N ARG A 42 17.30 20.09 -8.74
CA ARG A 42 16.04 20.12 -9.50
C ARG A 42 15.72 18.78 -10.15
N GLU A 43 16.71 18.12 -10.75
CA GLU A 43 16.54 16.78 -11.32
C GLU A 43 16.17 15.75 -10.25
N ALA A 44 16.82 15.80 -9.08
CA ALA A 44 16.49 14.91 -7.97
C ALA A 44 15.06 15.17 -7.44
N LEU A 45 14.65 16.44 -7.32
CA LEU A 45 13.28 16.79 -6.92
C LEU A 45 12.25 16.35 -7.97
N ARG A 46 12.52 16.54 -9.26
CA ARG A 46 11.65 16.02 -10.34
C ARG A 46 11.50 14.50 -10.28
N ALA A 47 12.57 13.77 -10.00
CA ALA A 47 12.51 12.33 -9.81
C ALA A 47 11.64 11.96 -8.59
N LEU A 48 11.80 12.65 -7.46
CA LEU A 48 10.96 12.42 -6.28
C LEU A 48 9.48 12.77 -6.53
N GLU A 49 9.21 13.82 -7.31
CA GLU A 49 7.87 14.22 -7.70
C GLU A 49 7.23 13.20 -8.67
N LEU A 50 7.98 12.71 -9.65
CA LEU A 50 7.56 11.64 -10.55
C LEU A 50 7.22 10.36 -9.75
N LEU A 51 8.02 10.06 -8.71
CA LEU A 51 7.78 8.95 -7.79
C LEU A 51 6.56 9.19 -6.85
N GLY A 52 5.93 10.38 -6.91
CA GLY A 52 4.81 10.72 -6.05
C GLY A 52 5.19 10.88 -4.57
N LEU A 53 6.48 11.07 -4.26
CA LEU A 53 6.98 11.23 -2.89
C LEU A 53 6.91 12.68 -2.39
N ILE A 54 6.89 13.62 -3.33
CA ILE A 54 6.72 15.05 -3.08
C ILE A 54 5.77 15.64 -4.12
N GLU A 55 5.22 16.82 -3.84
CA GLU A 55 4.44 17.62 -4.79
C GLU A 55 4.90 19.07 -4.75
N THR A 56 5.00 19.70 -5.93
CA THR A 56 5.31 21.12 -6.04
C THR A 56 4.04 21.92 -6.23
N ARG A 57 3.74 22.80 -5.27
CA ARG A 57 2.62 23.74 -5.34
C ARG A 57 3.15 25.09 -5.81
N ARG A 58 2.61 25.60 -6.92
CA ARG A 58 3.07 26.83 -7.54
C ARG A 58 2.94 28.01 -6.57
N GLY A 59 4.06 28.67 -6.29
CA GLY A 59 4.14 29.81 -5.37
C GLY A 59 4.21 29.44 -3.88
N GLU A 60 3.93 28.22 -3.52
CA GLU A 60 3.93 27.76 -2.12
C GLU A 60 5.20 26.98 -1.75
N GLY A 61 5.74 26.19 -2.69
CA GLY A 61 6.93 25.38 -2.50
C GLY A 61 6.68 23.89 -2.74
N THR A 62 7.60 23.05 -2.28
CA THR A 62 7.55 21.60 -2.44
C THR A 62 7.23 20.94 -1.09
N PHE A 63 6.30 19.98 -1.10
CA PHE A 63 5.76 19.34 0.09
C PHE A 63 5.94 17.83 0.01
N ILE A 64 6.10 17.16 1.16
CA ILE A 64 6.14 15.70 1.25
C ILE A 64 4.71 15.16 1.07
N LYS A 65 4.52 14.23 0.13
CA LYS A 65 3.24 13.52 -0.03
C LYS A 65 3.13 12.35 0.93
N ASP A 66 1.90 12.03 1.33
CA ASP A 66 1.63 10.76 1.99
C ASP A 66 1.83 9.63 0.97
N PHE A 67 2.54 8.58 1.38
CA PHE A 67 2.90 7.43 0.53
C PHE A 67 1.68 6.62 0.02
N LYS A 68 0.47 7.10 0.27
CA LYS A 68 -0.79 6.43 -0.10
C LYS A 68 -1.20 6.56 -1.56
N GLU A 69 -0.63 7.50 -2.32
CA GLU A 69 -0.98 7.76 -3.72
C GLU A 69 0.18 7.35 -4.64
N HIS A 70 0.16 6.14 -5.14
CA HIS A 70 1.20 5.62 -6.03
C HIS A 70 0.88 5.89 -7.51
N HIS A 71 1.05 7.11 -8.01
CA HIS A 71 0.92 7.40 -9.44
C HIS A 71 1.85 6.55 -10.32
N LEU A 72 2.99 6.11 -9.78
CA LEU A 72 3.90 5.20 -10.48
C LEU A 72 3.37 3.77 -10.62
N VAL A 73 2.45 3.35 -9.75
CA VAL A 73 1.88 2.00 -9.84
C VAL A 73 1.16 1.83 -11.17
N GLU A 74 0.36 2.81 -11.59
CA GLU A 74 -0.34 2.75 -12.88
C GLU A 74 0.64 2.71 -14.05
N LEU A 75 1.64 3.60 -14.05
CA LEU A 75 2.62 3.66 -15.13
C LEU A 75 3.46 2.38 -15.21
N LEU A 76 4.03 1.94 -14.09
CA LEU A 76 4.84 0.71 -14.04
C LEU A 76 3.97 -0.54 -14.24
N GLY A 77 2.72 -0.50 -13.81
CA GLY A 77 1.76 -1.59 -13.99
C GLY A 77 1.59 -1.95 -15.46
N THR A 78 1.52 -0.96 -16.37
CA THR A 78 1.41 -1.21 -17.81
C THR A 78 2.58 -2.01 -18.37
N PHE A 79 3.79 -1.83 -17.85
CA PHE A 79 4.99 -2.57 -18.26
C PHE A 79 5.14 -3.90 -17.54
N ILE A 80 4.86 -3.94 -16.21
CA ILE A 80 5.03 -5.15 -15.40
C ILE A 80 3.95 -6.18 -15.74
N LEU A 81 2.72 -5.73 -16.00
CA LEU A 81 1.55 -6.58 -16.23
C LEU A 81 1.27 -6.84 -17.72
N GLU A 82 2.24 -6.58 -18.60
CA GLU A 82 2.11 -6.81 -20.04
C GLU A 82 1.89 -8.29 -20.37
N GLN A 83 2.52 -9.19 -19.63
CA GLN A 83 2.40 -10.63 -19.83
C GLN A 83 1.29 -11.22 -18.97
N ASP A 84 0.44 -12.06 -19.56
CA ASP A 84 -0.66 -12.72 -18.83
C ASP A 84 -0.14 -13.55 -17.64
N LYS A 85 0.98 -14.26 -17.80
CA LYS A 85 1.61 -14.98 -16.71
C LYS A 85 1.84 -14.07 -15.48
N THR A 86 2.35 -12.86 -15.69
CA THR A 86 2.63 -11.92 -14.58
C THR A 86 1.34 -11.47 -13.88
N LYS A 87 0.23 -11.40 -14.60
CA LYS A 87 -1.09 -11.11 -13.98
C LYS A 87 -1.53 -12.23 -13.05
N TYR A 88 -1.35 -13.50 -13.47
CA TYR A 88 -1.64 -14.66 -12.62
C TYR A 88 -0.74 -14.69 -11.38
N ASP A 89 0.57 -14.53 -11.58
CA ASP A 89 1.56 -14.51 -10.50
C ASP A 89 1.26 -13.39 -9.49
N LEU A 90 0.75 -12.24 -9.96
CA LEU A 90 0.34 -11.13 -9.11
C LEU A 90 -0.87 -11.47 -8.24
N LEU A 91 -1.92 -12.07 -8.83
CA LEU A 91 -3.13 -12.45 -8.09
C LEU A 91 -2.84 -13.57 -7.08
N GLU A 92 -2.02 -14.55 -7.46
CA GLU A 92 -1.52 -15.58 -6.54
C GLU A 92 -0.72 -14.96 -5.39
N THR A 93 0.20 -14.03 -5.69
CA THR A 93 0.99 -13.32 -4.68
C THR A 93 0.10 -12.52 -3.73
N LYS A 94 -0.93 -11.83 -4.26
CA LYS A 94 -1.92 -11.11 -3.45
C LYS A 94 -2.64 -12.05 -2.50
N LEU A 95 -3.12 -13.18 -3.01
CA LEU A 95 -3.81 -14.20 -2.23
C LEU A 95 -2.95 -14.70 -1.05
N GLU A 96 -1.69 -15.04 -1.31
CA GLU A 96 -0.76 -15.52 -0.27
C GLU A 96 -0.45 -14.45 0.79
N ILE A 97 -0.26 -13.19 0.37
CA ILE A 97 -0.06 -12.09 1.30
C ILE A 97 -1.30 -11.90 2.19
N GLU A 98 -2.49 -11.94 1.61
CA GLU A 98 -3.75 -11.75 2.35
C GLU A 98 -4.00 -12.93 3.33
N LYS A 99 -3.72 -14.16 2.94
CA LYS A 99 -3.73 -15.32 3.88
C LYS A 99 -2.77 -15.10 5.04
N SER A 100 -1.57 -14.60 4.76
CA SER A 100 -0.59 -14.28 5.80
C SER A 100 -1.08 -13.15 6.72
N CYS A 101 -1.80 -12.16 6.18
CA CYS A 101 -2.42 -11.09 6.98
C CYS A 101 -3.48 -11.63 7.93
N ILE A 102 -4.37 -12.50 7.44
CA ILE A 102 -5.40 -13.17 8.25
C ILE A 102 -4.75 -13.98 9.38
N GLN A 103 -3.77 -14.82 9.06
CA GLN A 103 -3.10 -15.65 10.06
C GLN A 103 -2.40 -14.80 11.14
N LEU A 104 -1.75 -13.72 10.72
CA LEU A 104 -1.08 -12.82 11.64
C LEU A 104 -2.08 -12.05 12.52
N PHE A 105 -3.21 -11.64 11.96
CA PHE A 105 -4.31 -11.05 12.72
C PHE A 105 -4.82 -12.03 13.78
N MET A 106 -5.20 -13.25 13.39
CA MET A 106 -5.69 -14.28 14.30
C MET A 106 -4.70 -14.59 15.44
N LYS A 107 -3.39 -14.51 15.16
CA LYS A 107 -2.33 -14.73 16.14
C LYS A 107 -2.20 -13.60 17.14
N LYS A 108 -2.36 -12.34 16.71
CA LYS A 108 -2.08 -11.13 17.50
C LYS A 108 -3.32 -10.50 18.10
N ALA A 109 -4.47 -10.59 17.43
CA ALA A 109 -5.67 -9.85 17.77
C ALA A 109 -6.25 -10.25 19.14
N SER A 110 -6.58 -9.25 19.92
CA SER A 110 -7.37 -9.33 21.14
C SER A 110 -8.88 -9.39 20.80
N VAL A 111 -9.72 -9.68 21.81
CA VAL A 111 -11.19 -9.63 21.66
C VAL A 111 -11.63 -8.25 21.16
N LYS A 112 -11.05 -7.19 21.71
CA LYS A 112 -11.35 -5.81 21.32
C LYS A 112 -11.02 -5.52 19.86
N ASP A 113 -9.96 -6.14 19.31
CA ASP A 113 -9.58 -5.98 17.90
C ASP A 113 -10.61 -6.62 16.95
N TYR A 114 -11.21 -7.74 17.34
CA TYR A 114 -12.32 -8.34 16.59
C TYR A 114 -13.58 -7.47 16.63
N GLU A 115 -13.90 -6.88 17.78
CA GLU A 115 -15.03 -5.94 17.91
C GLU A 115 -14.80 -4.69 17.05
N ASN A 116 -13.60 -4.12 17.10
CA ASN A 116 -13.21 -2.98 16.29
C ASN A 116 -13.26 -3.30 14.79
N LEU A 117 -12.76 -4.48 14.38
CA LEU A 117 -12.84 -4.92 12.98
C LEU A 117 -14.29 -5.03 12.53
N ARG A 118 -15.16 -5.61 13.34
CA ARG A 118 -16.59 -5.74 13.05
C ARG A 118 -17.30 -4.39 12.95
N GLU A 119 -16.94 -3.43 13.80
CA GLU A 119 -17.48 -2.06 13.78
C GLU A 119 -17.06 -1.31 12.49
N ILE A 120 -15.78 -1.40 12.11
CA ILE A 120 -15.25 -0.80 10.87
C ILE A 120 -15.97 -1.36 9.63
N LEU A 121 -16.29 -2.65 9.63
CA LEU A 121 -16.88 -3.38 8.50
C LEU A 121 -18.42 -3.50 8.59
N SER A 122 -19.09 -2.59 9.31
CA SER A 122 -20.56 -2.63 9.51
C SER A 122 -21.39 -2.26 8.28
N ALA A 123 -20.80 -1.73 7.22
CA ALA A 123 -21.44 -1.36 5.95
C ALA A 123 -21.07 -2.36 4.83
N PRO A 124 -21.67 -2.28 3.64
CA PRO A 124 -21.19 -3.03 2.48
C PRO A 124 -19.69 -2.79 2.30
N THR A 125 -18.90 -3.85 2.35
CA THR A 125 -17.44 -3.80 2.47
C THR A 125 -16.79 -4.45 1.26
N SER A 126 -15.79 -3.80 0.68
CA SER A 126 -14.97 -4.38 -0.37
C SER A 126 -13.82 -5.22 0.22
N ARG A 127 -13.23 -6.08 -0.63
CA ARG A 127 -12.04 -6.85 -0.27
C ARG A 127 -10.89 -5.93 0.17
N THR A 128 -10.70 -4.80 -0.52
CA THR A 128 -9.67 -3.81 -0.16
C THR A 128 -9.90 -3.22 1.24
N GLU A 129 -11.14 -2.89 1.59
CA GLU A 129 -11.47 -2.33 2.92
C GLU A 129 -11.25 -3.36 4.02
N LEU A 130 -11.67 -4.61 3.82
CA LEU A 130 -11.43 -5.70 4.75
C LEU A 130 -9.93 -5.86 5.06
N PHE A 131 -9.12 -6.01 4.02
CA PHE A 131 -7.68 -6.25 4.23
C PHE A 131 -6.94 -5.02 4.74
N LYS A 132 -7.34 -3.81 4.34
CA LYS A 132 -6.82 -2.58 4.91
C LYS A 132 -7.08 -2.49 6.42
N ALA A 133 -8.28 -2.85 6.88
CA ALA A 133 -8.61 -2.89 8.30
C ALA A 133 -7.78 -3.96 9.04
N ILE A 134 -7.74 -5.20 8.52
CA ILE A 134 -6.95 -6.30 9.10
C ILE A 134 -5.47 -5.89 9.26
N VAL A 135 -4.83 -5.41 8.19
CA VAL A 135 -3.39 -5.11 8.20
C VAL A 135 -3.08 -3.90 9.09
N THR A 136 -4.02 -2.94 9.20
CA THR A 136 -3.88 -1.80 10.10
C THR A 136 -3.91 -2.24 11.56
N ILE A 137 -4.85 -3.11 11.94
CA ILE A 137 -4.98 -3.64 13.31
C ILE A 137 -3.77 -4.51 13.68
N VAL A 138 -3.23 -5.28 12.74
CA VAL A 138 -2.02 -6.10 12.94
C VAL A 138 -0.80 -5.26 13.32
N ASP A 139 -0.81 -3.96 12.99
CA ASP A 139 0.27 -3.01 13.26
C ASP A 139 1.64 -3.49 12.73
N ASN A 140 1.65 -3.96 11.48
CA ASN A 140 2.87 -4.30 10.75
C ASN A 140 3.03 -3.35 9.55
N SER A 141 3.77 -2.27 9.77
CA SER A 141 3.94 -1.20 8.78
C SER A 141 4.56 -1.68 7.45
N LEU A 142 5.44 -2.68 7.49
CA LEU A 142 6.03 -3.25 6.27
C LEU A 142 5.02 -4.08 5.49
N MET A 143 4.26 -4.94 6.18
CA MET A 143 3.19 -5.74 5.57
C MET A 143 2.11 -4.85 4.96
N LEU A 144 1.71 -3.78 5.65
CA LEU A 144 0.78 -2.79 5.12
C LEU A 144 1.29 -2.19 3.79
N ARG A 145 2.56 -1.81 3.73
CA ARG A 145 3.17 -1.24 2.50
C ARG A 145 3.23 -2.25 1.36
N ILE A 146 3.66 -3.48 1.64
CA ILE A 146 3.74 -4.55 0.63
C ILE A 146 2.35 -4.89 0.12
N TRP A 147 1.38 -5.10 1.02
CA TRP A 147 0.00 -5.38 0.64
C TRP A 147 -0.61 -4.23 -0.18
N THR A 148 -0.42 -2.97 0.25
CA THR A 148 -0.92 -1.80 -0.49
C THR A 148 -0.38 -1.75 -1.90
N LEU A 149 0.92 -2.00 -2.08
CA LEU A 149 1.56 -2.03 -3.40
C LEU A 149 0.97 -3.14 -4.28
N VAL A 150 0.92 -4.36 -3.78
CA VAL A 150 0.39 -5.52 -4.51
C VAL A 150 -1.10 -5.32 -4.85
N ASN A 151 -1.90 -4.82 -3.89
CA ASN A 151 -3.31 -4.53 -4.11
C ASN A 151 -3.51 -3.43 -5.17
N SER A 152 -2.67 -2.40 -5.18
CA SER A 152 -2.74 -1.34 -6.20
C SER A 152 -2.48 -1.88 -7.60
N TYR A 153 -1.52 -2.79 -7.77
CA TYR A 153 -1.31 -3.46 -9.07
C TYR A 153 -2.47 -4.40 -9.43
N ALA A 154 -3.00 -5.15 -8.47
CA ALA A 154 -4.12 -6.05 -8.72
C ALA A 154 -5.36 -5.30 -9.20
N ARG A 155 -5.62 -4.10 -8.69
CA ARG A 155 -6.74 -3.24 -9.12
C ARG A 155 -6.63 -2.71 -10.55
N ILE A 156 -5.48 -2.84 -11.20
CA ILE A 156 -5.34 -2.53 -12.64
C ILE A 156 -5.96 -3.63 -13.50
N ILE A 157 -5.96 -4.87 -13.00
CA ILE A 157 -6.36 -6.07 -13.76
C ILE A 157 -7.64 -6.73 -13.24
N SER A 158 -8.10 -6.36 -12.05
CA SER A 158 -9.33 -6.89 -11.44
C SER A 158 -10.10 -5.81 -10.71
N GLU A 159 -11.42 -5.98 -10.64
CA GLU A 159 -12.30 -5.10 -9.89
C GLU A 159 -12.24 -5.40 -8.38
N ASP A 160 -12.50 -4.38 -7.57
CA ASP A 160 -12.60 -4.52 -6.11
C ASP A 160 -14.02 -4.96 -5.73
N ASN A 161 -14.26 -6.26 -5.76
CA ASN A 161 -15.57 -6.83 -5.51
C ASN A 161 -16.04 -6.60 -4.08
N MET A 162 -17.34 -6.29 -3.95
CA MET A 162 -18.01 -6.21 -2.66
C MET A 162 -18.20 -7.62 -2.09
N ILE A 163 -17.98 -7.73 -0.79
CA ILE A 163 -18.15 -8.98 -0.05
C ILE A 163 -19.63 -9.11 0.37
N GLU A 164 -20.23 -10.24 0.09
CA GLU A 164 -21.58 -10.55 0.60
C GLU A 164 -21.58 -10.56 2.12
N SER A 165 -22.59 -9.96 2.73
CA SER A 165 -22.67 -9.82 4.19
C SER A 165 -22.57 -11.17 4.92
N GLY A 166 -23.19 -12.22 4.36
CA GLY A 166 -23.12 -13.58 4.94
C GLY A 166 -21.71 -14.16 4.93
N VAL A 167 -20.94 -13.94 3.85
CA VAL A 167 -19.55 -14.40 3.73
C VAL A 167 -18.65 -13.63 4.70
N LEU A 168 -18.87 -12.32 4.83
CA LEU A 168 -18.11 -11.49 5.77
C LEU A 168 -18.33 -11.93 7.22
N GLU A 169 -19.60 -12.13 7.62
CA GLU A 169 -19.95 -12.58 8.98
C GLU A 169 -19.34 -13.96 9.28
N GLU A 170 -19.47 -14.92 8.35
CA GLU A 170 -18.89 -16.26 8.50
C GLU A 170 -17.36 -16.19 8.64
N LEU A 171 -16.71 -15.36 7.83
CA LEU A 171 -15.26 -15.17 7.89
C LEU A 171 -14.82 -14.60 9.24
N LEU A 172 -15.49 -13.55 9.72
CA LEU A 172 -15.16 -12.89 10.99
C LEU A 172 -15.38 -13.82 12.19
N GLU A 173 -16.47 -14.60 12.19
CA GLU A 173 -16.76 -15.56 13.27
C GLU A 173 -15.74 -16.70 13.28
N THR A 174 -15.44 -17.28 12.11
CA THR A 174 -14.44 -18.36 11.99
C THR A 174 -13.05 -17.87 12.39
N MET A 175 -12.69 -16.61 12.06
CA MET A 175 -11.45 -15.98 12.54
C MET A 175 -11.44 -15.83 14.06
N ARG A 176 -12.55 -15.41 14.66
CA ARG A 176 -12.70 -15.26 16.12
C ARG A 176 -12.56 -16.57 16.86
N GLU A 177 -13.09 -17.65 16.31
CA GLU A 177 -12.94 -19.01 16.84
C GLU A 177 -11.51 -19.58 16.64
N LYS A 178 -10.64 -18.84 15.98
CA LYS A 178 -9.25 -19.23 15.66
C LYS A 178 -9.11 -20.54 14.88
N GLN A 179 -10.09 -20.84 14.04
CA GLN A 179 -10.11 -22.04 13.19
C GLN A 179 -9.31 -21.78 11.90
N ALA A 180 -7.98 -21.68 12.01
CA ALA A 180 -7.10 -21.20 10.96
C ALA A 180 -7.26 -21.91 9.61
N GLU A 181 -7.41 -23.22 9.60
CA GLU A 181 -7.60 -24.02 8.37
C GLU A 181 -8.94 -23.71 7.70
N GLN A 182 -9.99 -23.56 8.48
CA GLN A 182 -11.33 -23.26 7.94
C GLN A 182 -11.39 -21.85 7.40
N VAL A 183 -10.79 -20.88 8.10
CA VAL A 183 -10.68 -19.48 7.62
C VAL A 183 -10.00 -19.44 6.26
N ILE A 184 -8.87 -20.13 6.09
CA ILE A 184 -8.14 -20.14 4.82
C ILE A 184 -8.98 -20.79 3.71
N LYS A 185 -9.62 -21.92 3.98
CA LYS A 185 -10.53 -22.57 3.01
C LYS A 185 -11.69 -21.67 2.60
N LEU A 186 -12.32 -21.00 3.59
CA LEU A 186 -13.40 -20.07 3.33
C LEU A 186 -12.92 -18.88 2.50
N TYR A 187 -11.76 -18.32 2.85
CA TYR A 187 -11.14 -17.25 2.12
C TYR A 187 -10.84 -17.64 0.67
N GLU A 188 -10.17 -18.77 0.44
CA GLU A 188 -9.86 -19.28 -0.91
C GLU A 188 -11.13 -19.50 -1.73
N LYS A 189 -12.16 -20.08 -1.15
CA LYS A 189 -13.45 -20.34 -1.83
C LYS A 189 -14.11 -19.06 -2.38
N HIS A 190 -14.04 -17.95 -1.63
CA HIS A 190 -14.77 -16.73 -1.98
C HIS A 190 -13.91 -15.63 -2.61
N PHE A 191 -12.58 -15.69 -2.44
CA PHE A 191 -11.67 -14.61 -2.86
C PHE A 191 -10.63 -15.03 -3.91
N THR A 192 -10.63 -16.31 -4.33
CA THR A 192 -9.81 -16.70 -5.49
C THR A 192 -10.41 -16.10 -6.75
N GLU A 193 -9.72 -15.13 -7.32
CA GLU A 193 -10.09 -14.57 -8.60
C GLU A 193 -9.77 -15.60 -9.67
N ILE A 194 -10.81 -16.11 -10.34
CA ILE A 194 -10.64 -16.96 -11.51
C ILE A 194 -10.25 -16.03 -12.66
N VAL A 195 -8.96 -15.87 -12.88
CA VAL A 195 -8.50 -15.29 -14.13
C VAL A 195 -8.76 -16.34 -15.20
N ASP A 196 -9.74 -16.10 -16.07
CA ASP A 196 -10.07 -16.99 -17.16
C ASP A 196 -8.80 -17.35 -17.91
N LYS A 197 -8.42 -18.63 -17.83
CA LYS A 197 -7.39 -19.21 -18.69
C LYS A 197 -7.98 -19.27 -20.10
N LYS A 198 -7.86 -18.18 -20.85
CA LYS A 198 -7.99 -18.21 -22.31
C LYS A 198 -6.64 -18.41 -22.98
#